data_89ebb3b433a2733e319a399c5ce69968
#
_entry.id   89ebb3b433a2733e319a399c5ce69968
#
_cell.length_a   1.000
_cell.length_b   1.000
_cell.length_c   1.000
_cell.angle_alpha   90.00
_cell.angle_beta   90.00
_cell.angle_gamma   90.00
#
_symmetry.space_group_name_H-M   'P 1'
#
loop_
_entity.id
_entity.type
_entity.pdbx_description
1 polymer ?
#
loop_
_entity_poly.entity_id
_entity_poly.type
_entity_poly.pdbx_seq_one_letter_code
_entity_poly.pdbx_strand_id
1 'polypeptide(L)'
;MAQFQSVKISKIIKETSDAVSVSFEIPESLKSDFIFIPGQYITIKMMINGEECRRSYSICSSLNEPLTVAVKKVPNGKMSTFINDHVNVGDSIEIMPPQGNFQLTTSELNSRKFVGFAAGSGITPIMSMIKQMVISEPNSQFLLFYANKTEDEVIFKNQFDEFPESSVNIKFIYTQQKAESALYEGRIDQQKATELMQAHMNWVNADAFYLCGPEEMIFSSKNALSSFGVVEDKIKFELFTTPVKLAEKQAPVEVDEDFDGESMITVICDDEEVEFALDKDGDTILDAAMDEDVDVPFSCKGAVCCTCKAKVVEGKVSMDANYALSEEEVADGFVLACQAHPASAKVIIDFD
;
A
#
# COMPACT_ATOMS: atom_id res chain seq x y z
N MET A 1 -0.41 18.51 -9.26
CA MET A 1 -1.14 17.32 -8.76
C MET A 1 -0.72 16.02 -9.46
N ALA A 2 -0.86 14.85 -8.81
CA ALA A 2 -0.62 13.53 -9.42
C ALA A 2 -1.79 13.15 -10.34
N GLN A 3 -1.75 13.59 -11.59
CA GLN A 3 -2.76 13.28 -12.60
C GLN A 3 -2.56 11.88 -13.20
N PHE A 4 -3.66 11.28 -13.68
CA PHE A 4 -3.60 10.04 -14.44
C PHE A 4 -2.89 10.24 -15.79
N GLN A 5 -1.90 9.39 -16.06
CA GLN A 5 -1.12 9.39 -17.28
C GLN A 5 -1.40 8.13 -18.08
N SER A 6 -1.65 8.27 -19.39
CA SER A 6 -1.85 7.11 -20.26
C SER A 6 -0.51 6.50 -20.66
N VAL A 7 -0.31 5.24 -20.30
CA VAL A 7 0.89 4.47 -20.61
C VAL A 7 0.54 3.16 -21.30
N LYS A 8 1.51 2.55 -22.00
CA LYS A 8 1.32 1.25 -22.64
C LYS A 8 1.80 0.11 -21.75
N ILE A 9 1.12 -1.00 -21.84
CA ILE A 9 1.58 -2.26 -21.27
C ILE A 9 2.66 -2.84 -22.18
N SER A 10 3.86 -3.00 -21.64
CA SER A 10 5.02 -3.53 -22.39
C SER A 10 5.21 -5.04 -22.21
N LYS A 11 4.77 -5.61 -21.07
CA LYS A 11 4.93 -7.03 -20.78
C LYS A 11 3.86 -7.52 -19.80
N ILE A 12 3.41 -8.77 -19.99
CA ILE A 12 2.57 -9.50 -19.03
C ILE A 12 3.19 -10.85 -18.79
N ILE A 13 3.35 -11.24 -17.50
CA ILE A 13 3.83 -12.56 -17.10
C ILE A 13 2.75 -13.22 -16.25
N LYS A 14 2.44 -14.48 -16.56
CA LYS A 14 1.61 -15.33 -15.72
C LYS A 14 2.44 -15.82 -14.54
N GLU A 15 2.16 -15.34 -13.34
CA GLU A 15 2.88 -15.72 -12.12
C GLU A 15 2.30 -16.99 -11.50
N THR A 16 0.97 -17.05 -11.38
CA THR A 16 0.22 -18.21 -10.86
C THR A 16 -1.08 -18.40 -11.68
N SER A 17 -1.91 -19.36 -11.32
CA SER A 17 -3.22 -19.55 -11.96
C SER A 17 -4.12 -18.32 -11.84
N ASP A 18 -3.93 -17.49 -10.79
CA ASP A 18 -4.78 -16.36 -10.43
C ASP A 18 -4.01 -15.02 -10.27
N ALA A 19 -2.74 -14.95 -10.71
CA ALA A 19 -1.94 -13.74 -10.63
C ALA A 19 -1.12 -13.50 -11.90
N VAL A 20 -1.03 -12.23 -12.31
CA VAL A 20 -0.19 -11.75 -13.42
C VAL A 20 0.65 -10.57 -12.99
N SER A 21 1.89 -10.48 -13.51
CA SER A 21 2.69 -9.27 -13.47
C SER A 21 2.47 -8.46 -14.74
N VAL A 22 2.31 -7.15 -14.60
CA VAL A 22 2.09 -6.20 -15.69
C VAL A 22 3.16 -5.13 -15.63
N SER A 23 3.98 -5.02 -16.69
CA SER A 23 5.02 -3.99 -16.83
C SER A 23 4.54 -2.89 -17.77
N PHE A 24 4.89 -1.65 -17.43
CA PHE A 24 4.49 -0.46 -18.19
C PHE A 24 5.67 0.14 -18.94
N GLU A 25 5.38 0.70 -20.11
CA GLU A 25 6.29 1.53 -20.88
C GLU A 25 6.03 2.99 -20.49
N ILE A 26 6.91 3.55 -19.65
CA ILE A 26 6.83 4.95 -19.23
C ILE A 26 7.50 5.82 -20.29
N PRO A 27 6.74 6.76 -20.95
CA PRO A 27 7.32 7.69 -21.91
C PRO A 27 8.45 8.52 -21.30
N GLU A 28 9.45 8.89 -22.12
CA GLU A 28 10.63 9.65 -21.65
C GLU A 28 10.24 10.95 -20.92
N SER A 29 9.19 11.62 -21.42
CA SER A 29 8.67 12.87 -20.82
C SER A 29 8.06 12.69 -19.44
N LEU A 30 7.69 11.47 -19.04
CA LEU A 30 7.06 11.16 -17.75
C LEU A 30 7.99 10.44 -16.79
N LYS A 31 9.20 10.09 -17.21
CA LYS A 31 10.10 9.28 -16.36
C LYS A 31 10.42 9.92 -15.01
N SER A 32 10.52 11.24 -14.95
CA SER A 32 10.76 11.97 -13.69
C SER A 32 9.63 11.74 -12.68
N ASP A 33 8.40 11.69 -13.14
CA ASP A 33 7.21 11.60 -12.30
C ASP A 33 6.96 10.16 -11.82
N PHE A 34 7.57 9.19 -12.53
CA PHE A 34 7.45 7.76 -12.20
C PHE A 34 8.69 7.17 -11.52
N ILE A 35 9.59 8.03 -11.00
CA ILE A 35 10.62 7.58 -10.05
C ILE A 35 9.94 7.19 -8.74
N PHE A 36 10.26 6.00 -8.22
CA PHE A 36 9.62 5.51 -7.01
C PHE A 36 10.64 5.08 -5.95
N ILE A 37 10.17 4.97 -4.72
CA ILE A 37 10.90 4.32 -3.62
C ILE A 37 10.33 2.90 -3.47
N PRO A 38 11.18 1.85 -3.39
CA PRO A 38 10.72 0.47 -3.20
C PRO A 38 9.71 0.32 -2.07
N GLY A 39 8.58 -0.31 -2.38
CA GLY A 39 7.43 -0.45 -1.50
C GLY A 39 6.27 0.49 -1.83
N GLN A 40 6.47 1.54 -2.62
CA GLN A 40 5.38 2.38 -3.13
C GLN A 40 4.47 1.63 -4.10
N TYR A 41 3.29 2.21 -4.34
CA TYR A 41 2.27 1.70 -5.27
C TYR A 41 1.95 2.74 -6.35
N ILE A 42 1.30 2.29 -7.43
CA ILE A 42 0.60 3.13 -8.39
C ILE A 42 -0.90 2.89 -8.29
N THR A 43 -1.70 3.91 -8.63
CA THR A 43 -3.15 3.75 -8.81
C THR A 43 -3.46 3.57 -10.30
N ILE A 44 -4.17 2.50 -10.64
CA ILE A 44 -4.64 2.20 -12.00
C ILE A 44 -6.10 2.62 -12.11
N LYS A 45 -6.45 3.31 -13.21
CA LYS A 45 -7.81 3.69 -13.59
C LYS A 45 -8.21 2.98 -14.89
N MET A 46 -9.39 2.39 -14.92
CA MET A 46 -9.95 1.70 -16.07
C MET A 46 -11.47 1.83 -16.12
N MET A 47 -12.02 1.92 -17.33
CA MET A 47 -13.46 1.75 -17.55
C MET A 47 -13.78 0.27 -17.72
N ILE A 48 -14.55 -0.30 -16.78
CA ILE A 48 -14.95 -1.71 -16.80
C ILE A 48 -16.48 -1.80 -16.81
N ASN A 49 -17.05 -2.33 -17.90
CA ASN A 49 -18.50 -2.42 -18.08
C ASN A 49 -19.24 -1.07 -17.95
N GLY A 50 -18.61 0.03 -18.38
CA GLY A 50 -19.17 1.37 -18.33
C GLY A 50 -19.04 2.06 -16.96
N GLU A 51 -18.37 1.44 -16.00
CA GLU A 51 -18.08 2.04 -14.68
C GLU A 51 -16.58 2.32 -14.56
N GLU A 52 -16.22 3.49 -14.05
CA GLU A 52 -14.85 3.81 -13.71
C GLU A 52 -14.43 3.04 -12.46
N CYS A 53 -13.28 2.38 -12.56
CA CYS A 53 -12.66 1.64 -11.47
C CYS A 53 -11.24 2.17 -11.22
N ARG A 54 -10.94 2.57 -9.99
CA ARG A 54 -9.59 2.97 -9.54
C ARG A 54 -9.10 1.99 -8.46
N ARG A 55 -7.88 1.45 -8.62
CA ARG A 55 -7.28 0.55 -7.62
C ARG A 55 -5.77 0.74 -7.53
N SER A 56 -5.26 0.71 -6.30
CA SER A 56 -3.82 0.78 -6.02
C SER A 56 -3.19 -0.60 -6.08
N TYR A 57 -2.00 -0.67 -6.68
CA TYR A 57 -1.18 -1.89 -6.78
C TYR A 57 0.27 -1.56 -6.45
N SER A 58 0.84 -2.24 -5.47
CA SER A 58 2.23 -2.04 -5.08
C SER A 58 3.18 -2.42 -6.21
N ILE A 59 4.19 -1.58 -6.41
CA ILE A 59 5.27 -1.82 -7.38
C ILE A 59 6.10 -3.01 -6.87
N CYS A 60 6.42 -3.95 -7.77
CA CYS A 60 7.20 -5.15 -7.46
C CYS A 60 8.55 -5.22 -8.20
N SER A 61 8.84 -4.24 -9.04
CA SER A 61 10.14 -4.08 -9.72
C SER A 61 11.15 -3.33 -8.86
N SER A 62 12.44 -3.46 -9.18
CA SER A 62 13.50 -2.55 -8.74
C SER A 62 13.52 -1.28 -9.58
N LEU A 63 14.32 -0.29 -9.17
CA LEU A 63 14.52 0.95 -9.95
C LEU A 63 15.19 0.74 -11.31
N ASN A 64 15.88 -0.40 -11.48
CA ASN A 64 16.59 -0.74 -12.71
C ASN A 64 15.76 -1.57 -13.69
N GLU A 65 14.53 -1.92 -13.32
CA GLU A 65 13.58 -2.67 -14.14
C GLU A 65 12.45 -1.75 -14.64
N PRO A 66 11.72 -2.13 -15.69
CA PRO A 66 10.46 -1.45 -16.04
C PRO A 66 9.50 -1.41 -14.86
N LEU A 67 8.79 -0.30 -14.68
CA LEU A 67 7.74 -0.18 -13.67
C LEU A 67 6.76 -1.36 -13.81
N THR A 68 6.64 -2.18 -12.78
CA THR A 68 5.86 -3.43 -12.82
C THR A 68 5.05 -3.58 -11.54
N VAL A 69 3.79 -3.98 -11.70
CA VAL A 69 2.92 -4.39 -10.59
C VAL A 69 2.51 -5.86 -10.78
N ALA A 70 2.19 -6.55 -9.69
CA ALA A 70 1.57 -7.87 -9.80
C ALA A 70 0.16 -7.84 -9.22
N VAL A 71 -0.78 -8.40 -9.99
CA VAL A 71 -2.22 -8.36 -9.69
C VAL A 71 -2.73 -9.77 -9.50
N LYS A 72 -3.10 -10.10 -8.25
CA LYS A 72 -3.78 -11.35 -7.92
C LYS A 72 -5.30 -11.15 -7.99
N LYS A 73 -6.02 -12.10 -8.59
CA LYS A 73 -7.49 -12.08 -8.61
C LYS A 73 -8.06 -12.13 -7.19
N VAL A 74 -8.95 -11.21 -6.92
CA VAL A 74 -9.77 -11.21 -5.69
C VAL A 74 -11.14 -11.79 -6.04
N PRO A 75 -11.72 -12.68 -5.23
CA PRO A 75 -13.09 -13.16 -5.46
C PRO A 75 -14.06 -11.99 -5.66
N ASN A 76 -14.80 -11.98 -6.77
CA ASN A 76 -15.71 -10.91 -7.20
C ASN A 76 -15.04 -9.54 -7.46
N GLY A 77 -13.72 -9.46 -7.53
CA GLY A 77 -13.00 -8.23 -7.81
C GLY A 77 -13.09 -7.82 -9.27
N LYS A 78 -13.72 -6.69 -9.60
CA LYS A 78 -13.88 -6.19 -10.98
C LYS A 78 -12.52 -5.98 -11.64
N MET A 79 -11.68 -5.11 -11.09
CA MET A 79 -10.37 -4.70 -11.67
C MET A 79 -9.38 -5.87 -11.74
N SER A 80 -9.20 -6.62 -10.65
CA SER A 80 -8.23 -7.71 -10.60
C SER A 80 -8.58 -8.85 -11.57
N THR A 81 -9.86 -9.15 -11.75
CA THR A 81 -10.33 -10.12 -12.74
C THR A 81 -10.09 -9.60 -14.17
N PHE A 82 -10.46 -8.34 -14.43
CA PHE A 82 -10.29 -7.73 -15.75
C PHE A 82 -8.82 -7.71 -16.19
N ILE A 83 -7.91 -7.30 -15.30
CA ILE A 83 -6.46 -7.28 -15.60
C ILE A 83 -5.94 -8.69 -15.90
N ASN A 84 -6.36 -9.70 -15.16
CA ASN A 84 -5.88 -11.06 -15.36
C ASN A 84 -6.42 -11.72 -16.64
N ASP A 85 -7.65 -11.36 -17.08
CA ASP A 85 -8.36 -12.12 -18.12
C ASP A 85 -8.46 -11.39 -19.46
N HIS A 86 -8.35 -10.04 -19.48
CA HIS A 86 -8.69 -9.25 -20.66
C HIS A 86 -7.60 -8.31 -21.15
N VAL A 87 -6.65 -7.94 -20.28
CA VAL A 87 -5.60 -6.98 -20.63
C VAL A 87 -4.50 -7.66 -21.43
N ASN A 88 -3.99 -6.97 -22.46
CA ASN A 88 -2.96 -7.47 -23.38
C ASN A 88 -1.76 -6.53 -23.48
N VAL A 89 -0.63 -7.07 -23.93
CA VAL A 89 0.54 -6.25 -24.28
C VAL A 89 0.18 -5.29 -25.42
N GLY A 90 0.51 -4.02 -25.26
CA GLY A 90 0.20 -2.94 -26.19
C GLY A 90 -1.06 -2.15 -25.84
N ASP A 91 -1.90 -2.65 -24.91
CA ASP A 91 -3.05 -1.90 -24.42
C ASP A 91 -2.57 -0.62 -23.70
N SER A 92 -3.37 0.45 -23.81
CA SER A 92 -3.17 1.68 -23.05
C SER A 92 -3.97 1.62 -21.75
N ILE A 93 -3.36 2.08 -20.67
CA ILE A 93 -3.94 2.10 -19.34
C ILE A 93 -3.58 3.42 -18.65
N GLU A 94 -4.48 3.95 -17.84
CA GLU A 94 -4.22 5.16 -17.07
C GLU A 94 -3.69 4.82 -15.68
N ILE A 95 -2.54 5.42 -15.33
CA ILE A 95 -1.90 5.24 -14.04
C ILE A 95 -1.51 6.57 -13.41
N MET A 96 -1.56 6.66 -12.09
CA MET A 96 -1.00 7.80 -11.34
C MET A 96 0.47 7.56 -11.01
N PRO A 97 1.27 8.62 -10.81
CA PRO A 97 2.62 8.52 -10.26
C PRO A 97 2.66 7.73 -8.95
N PRO A 98 3.85 7.15 -8.62
CA PRO A 98 4.02 6.37 -7.41
C PRO A 98 3.74 7.13 -6.13
N GLN A 99 3.05 6.49 -5.18
CA GLN A 99 2.66 7.01 -3.87
C GLN A 99 2.85 5.97 -2.77
N GLY A 100 2.70 6.37 -1.51
CA GLY A 100 2.66 5.49 -0.35
C GLY A 100 3.87 5.62 0.57
N ASN A 101 3.66 5.32 1.85
CA ASN A 101 4.61 5.49 2.96
C ASN A 101 5.30 4.17 3.39
N PHE A 102 4.89 3.04 2.85
CA PHE A 102 5.51 1.75 3.10
C PHE A 102 6.78 1.58 2.25
N GLN A 103 7.90 2.17 2.69
CA GLN A 103 9.08 2.40 1.88
C GLN A 103 10.35 1.80 2.47
N LEU A 104 11.30 1.44 1.58
CA LEU A 104 12.68 1.11 1.91
C LEU A 104 13.64 2.00 1.10
N THR A 105 14.21 3.00 1.73
CA THR A 105 15.31 3.77 1.14
C THR A 105 16.62 3.02 1.29
N THR A 106 17.36 2.83 0.18
CA THR A 106 18.62 2.09 0.15
C THR A 106 19.84 3.01 -0.03
N SER A 107 21.00 2.55 0.45
CA SER A 107 22.30 3.23 0.25
C SER A 107 23.45 2.21 0.27
N GLU A 108 24.42 2.34 -0.64
CA GLU A 108 25.59 1.46 -0.74
C GLU A 108 26.43 1.38 0.55
N LEU A 109 26.34 2.40 1.40
CA LEU A 109 27.08 2.46 2.67
C LEU A 109 26.42 1.64 3.79
N ASN A 110 25.20 1.18 3.58
CA ASN A 110 24.47 0.46 4.59
C ASN A 110 24.86 -1.02 4.66
N SER A 111 24.78 -1.55 5.89
CA SER A 111 24.87 -2.98 6.19
C SER A 111 23.79 -3.30 7.23
N ARG A 112 22.59 -3.58 6.73
CA ARG A 112 21.38 -3.69 7.55
C ARG A 112 20.77 -5.09 7.47
N LYS A 113 19.95 -5.41 8.48
CA LYS A 113 19.13 -6.63 8.49
C LYS A 113 17.66 -6.26 8.43
N PHE A 114 16.92 -6.92 7.56
CA PHE A 114 15.48 -6.73 7.40
C PHE A 114 14.74 -8.04 7.59
N VAL A 115 13.56 -7.98 8.17
CA VAL A 115 12.65 -9.12 8.29
C VAL A 115 11.34 -8.78 7.61
N GLY A 116 10.87 -9.65 6.71
CA GLY A 116 9.59 -9.53 6.04
C GLY A 116 8.61 -10.63 6.48
N PHE A 117 7.35 -10.26 6.72
CA PHE A 117 6.22 -11.16 6.80
C PHE A 117 5.26 -10.83 5.66
N ALA A 118 5.16 -11.71 4.69
CA ALA A 118 4.30 -11.57 3.52
C ALA A 118 3.26 -12.69 3.44
N ALA A 119 2.07 -12.40 2.91
CA ALA A 119 1.14 -13.44 2.53
C ALA A 119 0.42 -13.10 1.22
N GLY A 120 0.39 -14.07 0.29
CA GLY A 120 -0.22 -13.92 -1.02
C GLY A 120 0.31 -12.70 -1.78
N SER A 121 -0.58 -11.79 -2.20
CA SER A 121 -0.21 -10.55 -2.91
C SER A 121 0.55 -9.53 -2.05
N GLY A 122 0.57 -9.68 -0.72
CA GLY A 122 1.40 -8.82 0.15
C GLY A 122 2.90 -8.95 -0.09
N ILE A 123 3.33 -9.89 -0.94
CA ILE A 123 4.72 -9.99 -1.40
C ILE A 123 5.13 -8.83 -2.32
N THR A 124 4.18 -8.16 -2.99
CA THR A 124 4.51 -7.21 -4.06
C THR A 124 5.40 -6.05 -3.61
N PRO A 125 5.09 -5.28 -2.55
CA PRO A 125 5.98 -4.22 -2.09
C PRO A 125 7.30 -4.76 -1.53
N ILE A 126 7.27 -5.90 -0.85
CA ILE A 126 8.45 -6.53 -0.25
C ILE A 126 9.40 -7.05 -1.35
N MET A 127 8.88 -7.56 -2.46
CA MET A 127 9.70 -7.97 -3.62
C MET A 127 10.48 -6.79 -4.20
N SER A 128 9.84 -5.64 -4.36
CA SER A 128 10.52 -4.40 -4.79
C SER A 128 11.66 -4.02 -3.83
N MET A 129 11.41 -4.10 -2.52
CA MET A 129 12.42 -3.82 -1.48
C MET A 129 13.59 -4.80 -1.55
N ILE A 130 13.32 -6.10 -1.65
CA ILE A 130 14.37 -7.15 -1.75
C ILE A 130 15.22 -6.94 -2.99
N LYS A 131 14.61 -6.76 -4.16
CA LYS A 131 15.32 -6.52 -5.42
C LYS A 131 16.23 -5.31 -5.32
N GLN A 132 15.71 -4.20 -4.83
CA GLN A 132 16.49 -2.98 -4.71
C GLN A 132 17.60 -3.09 -3.66
N MET A 133 17.33 -3.73 -2.52
CA MET A 133 18.34 -3.98 -1.49
C MET A 133 19.51 -4.81 -2.06
N VAL A 134 19.23 -5.90 -2.77
CA VAL A 134 20.27 -6.76 -3.36
C VAL A 134 21.18 -5.98 -4.32
N ILE A 135 20.61 -5.03 -5.09
CA ILE A 135 21.35 -4.20 -6.04
C ILE A 135 22.13 -3.09 -5.33
N SER A 136 21.52 -2.40 -4.38
CA SER A 136 22.04 -1.14 -3.84
C SER A 136 22.68 -1.26 -2.45
N GLU A 137 22.46 -2.38 -1.73
CA GLU A 137 23.04 -2.63 -0.41
C GLU A 137 23.65 -4.04 -0.33
N PRO A 138 24.76 -4.30 -0.98
CA PRO A 138 25.33 -5.65 -1.12
C PRO A 138 25.74 -6.31 0.21
N ASN A 139 25.89 -5.52 1.28
CA ASN A 139 26.21 -5.98 2.63
C ASN A 139 24.98 -6.18 3.52
N SER A 140 23.79 -5.83 3.04
CA SER A 140 22.54 -5.99 3.78
C SER A 140 21.93 -7.37 3.55
N GLN A 141 21.07 -7.78 4.50
CA GLN A 141 20.46 -9.10 4.49
C GLN A 141 18.95 -8.99 4.73
N PHE A 142 18.17 -9.85 4.09
CA PHE A 142 16.73 -9.93 4.23
C PHE A 142 16.28 -11.35 4.60
N LEU A 143 15.56 -11.51 5.71
CA LEU A 143 14.84 -12.73 6.06
C LEU A 143 13.37 -12.55 5.71
N LEU A 144 12.83 -13.38 4.83
CA LEU A 144 11.45 -13.35 4.40
C LEU A 144 10.69 -14.59 4.88
N PHE A 145 9.61 -14.39 5.62
CA PHE A 145 8.57 -15.37 5.88
C PHE A 145 7.42 -15.13 4.91
N TYR A 146 7.22 -16.05 3.95
CA TYR A 146 6.23 -15.86 2.89
C TYR A 146 5.18 -16.96 2.89
N ALA A 147 3.96 -16.59 3.33
CA ALA A 147 2.83 -17.50 3.46
C ALA A 147 1.96 -17.55 2.20
N ASN A 148 1.66 -18.75 1.75
CA ASN A 148 0.74 -19.06 0.65
C ASN A 148 -0.11 -20.29 0.99
N LYS A 149 -1.15 -20.60 0.21
CA LYS A 149 -1.91 -21.83 0.42
C LYS A 149 -1.09 -23.06 0.03
N THR A 150 -0.51 -23.03 -1.17
CA THR A 150 0.33 -24.06 -1.74
C THR A 150 1.52 -23.42 -2.45
N GLU A 151 2.46 -24.25 -2.85
CA GLU A 151 3.63 -23.84 -3.63
C GLU A 151 3.26 -23.23 -5.00
N ASP A 152 2.22 -23.77 -5.66
CA ASP A 152 1.74 -23.28 -6.96
C ASP A 152 1.10 -21.89 -6.89
N GLU A 153 0.76 -21.41 -5.68
CA GLU A 153 0.21 -20.06 -5.45
C GLU A 153 1.30 -19.03 -5.06
N VAL A 154 2.58 -19.42 -5.06
CA VAL A 154 3.69 -18.52 -4.75
C VAL A 154 3.96 -17.59 -5.94
N ILE A 155 3.60 -16.30 -5.78
CA ILE A 155 3.89 -15.26 -6.76
C ILE A 155 5.41 -15.03 -6.77
N PHE A 156 6.02 -14.87 -7.94
CA PHE A 156 7.47 -14.69 -8.16
C PHE A 156 8.34 -15.90 -7.80
N LYS A 157 7.77 -17.11 -7.71
CA LYS A 157 8.50 -18.30 -7.25
C LYS A 157 9.87 -18.46 -7.92
N ASN A 158 9.92 -18.35 -9.25
CA ASN A 158 11.16 -18.54 -10.00
C ASN A 158 12.19 -17.41 -9.77
N GLN A 159 11.74 -16.22 -9.40
CA GLN A 159 12.64 -15.08 -9.15
C GLN A 159 13.35 -15.20 -7.79
N PHE A 160 12.77 -15.93 -6.85
CA PHE A 160 13.40 -16.15 -5.54
C PHE A 160 14.68 -16.98 -5.62
N ASP A 161 14.80 -17.88 -6.60
CA ASP A 161 15.98 -18.71 -6.84
C ASP A 161 17.16 -17.90 -7.43
N GLU A 162 16.89 -16.69 -7.93
CA GLU A 162 17.92 -15.80 -8.51
C GLU A 162 18.64 -14.95 -7.44
N PHE A 163 18.07 -14.87 -6.21
CA PHE A 163 18.69 -14.07 -5.15
C PHE A 163 19.86 -14.81 -4.49
N PRO A 164 20.98 -14.09 -4.19
CA PRO A 164 22.08 -14.66 -3.44
C PRO A 164 21.63 -15.12 -2.04
N GLU A 165 21.87 -16.38 -1.68
CA GLU A 165 21.54 -16.92 -0.35
C GLU A 165 22.23 -16.14 0.80
N SER A 166 23.37 -15.52 0.54
CA SER A 166 24.07 -14.66 1.51
C SER A 166 23.30 -13.37 1.83
N SER A 167 22.45 -12.90 0.91
CA SER A 167 21.72 -11.65 1.06
C SER A 167 20.23 -11.88 1.36
N VAL A 168 19.61 -12.94 0.82
CA VAL A 168 18.18 -13.19 0.98
C VAL A 168 17.92 -14.61 1.48
N ASN A 169 17.28 -14.71 2.64
CA ASN A 169 16.86 -15.97 3.24
C ASN A 169 15.34 -16.07 3.24
N ILE A 170 14.78 -17.00 2.48
CA ILE A 170 13.34 -17.13 2.32
C ILE A 170 12.84 -18.40 3.00
N LYS A 171 11.77 -18.24 3.78
CA LYS A 171 11.02 -19.31 4.44
C LYS A 171 9.60 -19.33 3.90
N PHE A 172 9.30 -20.26 3.01
CA PHE A 172 7.94 -20.48 2.52
C PHE A 172 7.10 -21.16 3.58
N ILE A 173 5.91 -20.62 3.82
CA ILE A 173 4.93 -21.17 4.79
C ILE A 173 3.69 -21.57 4.02
N TYR A 174 3.25 -22.81 4.16
CA TYR A 174 2.10 -23.32 3.42
C TYR A 174 0.93 -23.60 4.36
N THR A 175 -0.25 -23.05 4.01
CA THR A 175 -1.45 -23.23 4.83
C THR A 175 -2.30 -24.43 4.45
N GLN A 176 -2.11 -24.99 3.24
CA GLN A 176 -2.88 -26.11 2.68
C GLN A 176 -1.98 -27.19 2.05
N GLN A 177 -0.70 -27.15 2.32
CA GLN A 177 0.29 -28.08 1.83
C GLN A 177 1.29 -28.40 2.94
N LYS A 178 1.87 -29.59 2.92
CA LYS A 178 2.98 -29.97 3.79
C LYS A 178 4.24 -29.22 3.41
N ALA A 179 4.99 -28.76 4.42
CA ALA A 179 6.31 -28.19 4.28
C ALA A 179 7.40 -29.14 4.81
N GLU A 180 8.67 -28.78 4.68
CA GLU A 180 9.80 -29.56 5.20
C GLU A 180 9.77 -29.69 6.73
N SER A 181 9.13 -28.75 7.42
CA SER A 181 8.99 -28.71 8.87
C SER A 181 7.61 -28.15 9.25
N ALA A 182 7.03 -28.68 10.33
CA ALA A 182 5.79 -28.19 10.92
C ALA A 182 5.86 -26.69 11.32
N LEU A 183 7.05 -26.14 11.54
CA LEU A 183 7.25 -24.71 11.77
C LEU A 183 6.76 -23.86 10.59
N TYR A 184 6.88 -24.37 9.37
CA TYR A 184 6.51 -23.68 8.14
C TYR A 184 5.16 -24.13 7.58
N GLU A 185 4.30 -24.73 8.43
CA GLU A 185 2.93 -25.12 8.10
C GLU A 185 1.91 -24.26 8.87
N GLY A 186 0.78 -23.96 8.25
CA GLY A 186 -0.34 -23.24 8.85
C GLY A 186 -0.32 -21.73 8.61
N ARG A 187 -1.29 -21.03 9.18
CA ARG A 187 -1.38 -19.55 9.10
C ARG A 187 -0.39 -18.90 10.04
N ILE A 188 0.10 -17.72 9.67
CA ILE A 188 0.91 -16.88 10.55
C ILE A 188 -0.07 -16.14 11.49
N ASP A 189 -0.42 -16.76 12.60
CA ASP A 189 -1.03 -16.14 13.76
C ASP A 189 0.06 -15.70 14.77
N GLN A 190 -0.34 -15.17 15.92
CA GLN A 190 0.60 -14.68 16.92
C GLN A 190 1.52 -15.78 17.45
N GLN A 191 0.99 -16.99 17.67
CA GLN A 191 1.81 -18.13 18.13
C GLN A 191 2.83 -18.50 17.06
N LYS A 192 2.39 -18.65 15.80
CA LYS A 192 3.27 -19.00 14.68
C LYS A 192 4.34 -17.92 14.44
N ALA A 193 3.98 -16.63 14.46
CA ALA A 193 4.94 -15.54 14.35
C ALA A 193 5.99 -15.58 15.48
N THR A 194 5.56 -15.91 16.71
CA THR A 194 6.46 -16.09 17.84
C THR A 194 7.41 -17.27 17.63
N GLU A 195 6.91 -18.43 17.21
CA GLU A 195 7.71 -19.63 16.91
C GLU A 195 8.75 -19.36 15.81
N LEU A 196 8.34 -18.67 14.73
CA LEU A 196 9.23 -18.27 13.63
C LEU A 196 10.36 -17.36 14.13
N MET A 197 10.06 -16.35 14.93
CA MET A 197 11.08 -15.45 15.47
C MET A 197 11.96 -16.16 16.49
N GLN A 198 11.44 -17.08 17.31
CA GLN A 198 12.24 -17.91 18.23
C GLN A 198 13.26 -18.76 17.49
N ALA A 199 12.86 -19.36 16.35
CA ALA A 199 13.77 -20.15 15.52
C ALA A 199 14.83 -19.28 14.80
N HIS A 200 14.61 -17.96 14.74
CA HIS A 200 15.47 -17.00 14.02
C HIS A 200 15.87 -15.82 14.96
N MET A 201 16.23 -16.11 16.21
CA MET A 201 16.54 -15.11 17.24
C MET A 201 17.63 -14.11 16.87
N ASN A 202 18.57 -14.49 15.98
CA ASN A 202 19.60 -13.60 15.46
C ASN A 202 19.07 -12.47 14.55
N TRP A 203 17.76 -12.48 14.25
CA TRP A 203 17.06 -11.46 13.48
C TRP A 203 16.14 -10.56 14.32
N VAL A 204 15.99 -10.80 15.62
CA VAL A 204 15.15 -9.97 16.52
C VAL A 204 15.67 -8.52 16.58
N ASN A 205 16.98 -8.32 16.43
CA ASN A 205 17.60 -6.99 16.38
C ASN A 205 17.72 -6.40 14.98
N ALA A 206 16.89 -6.84 14.03
CA ALA A 206 16.87 -6.28 12.68
C ALA A 206 16.62 -4.76 12.70
N ASP A 207 17.07 -4.09 11.63
CA ASP A 207 16.93 -2.65 11.48
C ASP A 207 15.50 -2.22 11.18
N ALA A 208 14.76 -3.06 10.42
CA ALA A 208 13.33 -2.87 10.20
C ALA A 208 12.62 -4.20 9.92
N PHE A 209 11.30 -4.21 10.20
CA PHE A 209 10.37 -5.29 9.94
C PHE A 209 9.26 -4.79 9.00
N TYR A 210 9.01 -5.51 7.91
CA TYR A 210 8.04 -5.16 6.89
C TYR A 210 6.92 -6.20 6.84
N LEU A 211 5.68 -5.79 7.12
CA LEU A 211 4.53 -6.68 7.23
C LEU A 211 3.52 -6.33 6.14
N CYS A 212 3.16 -7.25 5.24
CA CYS A 212 2.14 -7.03 4.23
C CYS A 212 1.37 -8.31 3.90
N GLY A 213 0.04 -8.26 4.00
CA GLY A 213 -0.85 -9.41 3.79
C GLY A 213 -2.18 -9.22 4.49
N PRO A 214 -2.88 -10.32 4.86
CA PRO A 214 -4.12 -10.24 5.61
C PRO A 214 -3.98 -9.50 6.94
N GLU A 215 -4.99 -8.70 7.30
CA GLU A 215 -5.06 -7.93 8.55
C GLU A 215 -4.63 -8.75 9.78
N GLU A 216 -5.22 -9.94 9.93
CA GLU A 216 -4.94 -10.83 11.07
C GLU A 216 -3.47 -11.22 11.17
N MET A 217 -2.80 -11.50 10.02
CA MET A 217 -1.37 -11.80 10.00
C MET A 217 -0.52 -10.59 10.41
N ILE A 218 -0.84 -9.42 9.90
CA ILE A 218 -0.09 -8.18 10.18
C ILE A 218 -0.09 -7.91 11.68
N PHE A 219 -1.28 -7.85 12.30
CA PHE A 219 -1.38 -7.55 13.74
C PHE A 219 -0.87 -8.67 14.64
N SER A 220 -1.08 -9.92 14.26
CA SER A 220 -0.47 -11.07 14.96
C SER A 220 1.05 -11.00 14.95
N SER A 221 1.65 -10.68 13.80
CA SER A 221 3.10 -10.52 13.67
C SER A 221 3.61 -9.30 14.44
N LYS A 222 2.91 -8.14 14.38
CA LYS A 222 3.21 -6.94 15.16
C LYS A 222 3.25 -7.26 16.66
N ASN A 223 2.21 -7.93 17.18
CA ASN A 223 2.13 -8.31 18.59
C ASN A 223 3.26 -9.28 19.00
N ALA A 224 3.57 -10.27 18.14
CA ALA A 224 4.68 -11.18 18.38
C ALA A 224 6.02 -10.42 18.46
N LEU A 225 6.31 -9.53 17.50
CA LEU A 225 7.53 -8.72 17.48
C LEU A 225 7.64 -7.82 18.71
N SER A 226 6.55 -7.17 19.11
CA SER A 226 6.51 -6.36 20.34
C SER A 226 6.81 -7.18 21.59
N SER A 227 6.39 -8.45 21.66
CA SER A 227 6.71 -9.35 22.78
C SER A 227 8.20 -9.69 22.88
N PHE A 228 8.97 -9.56 21.79
CA PHE A 228 10.44 -9.66 21.78
C PHE A 228 11.14 -8.32 22.07
N GLY A 229 10.40 -7.26 22.36
CA GLY A 229 10.94 -5.92 22.62
C GLY A 229 11.32 -5.13 21.37
N VAL A 230 10.83 -5.52 20.18
CA VAL A 230 10.99 -4.72 18.97
C VAL A 230 10.19 -3.43 19.12
N VAL A 231 10.85 -2.28 18.98
CA VAL A 231 10.21 -0.96 19.08
C VAL A 231 9.32 -0.70 17.88
N GLU A 232 8.23 0.03 18.10
CA GLU A 232 7.18 0.25 17.09
C GLU A 232 7.69 0.90 15.81
N ASP A 233 8.58 1.89 15.91
CA ASP A 233 9.18 2.60 14.77
C ASP A 233 9.90 1.69 13.77
N LYS A 234 10.35 0.51 14.22
CA LYS A 234 10.95 -0.50 13.35
C LYS A 234 9.95 -1.40 12.64
N ILE A 235 8.69 -1.41 13.07
CA ILE A 235 7.65 -2.28 12.52
C ILE A 235 6.80 -1.46 11.53
N LYS A 236 7.02 -1.71 10.25
CA LYS A 236 6.29 -1.06 9.16
C LYS A 236 5.30 -2.04 8.55
N PHE A 237 4.11 -1.57 8.22
CA PHE A 237 3.11 -2.44 7.58
C PHE A 237 2.30 -1.68 6.53
N GLU A 238 1.74 -2.44 5.58
CA GLU A 238 0.81 -1.94 4.57
C GLU A 238 -0.43 -2.84 4.53
N LEU A 239 -1.61 -2.22 4.55
CA LEU A 239 -2.91 -2.87 4.44
C LEU A 239 -3.45 -2.70 3.02
N PHE A 240 -3.96 -3.78 2.41
CA PHE A 240 -4.60 -3.72 1.09
C PHE A 240 -6.12 -3.59 1.15
N THR A 241 -6.70 -3.80 2.33
CA THR A 241 -8.14 -3.69 2.58
C THR A 241 -8.37 -2.97 3.90
N THR A 242 -9.47 -2.23 3.97
CA THR A 242 -9.90 -1.58 5.22
C THR A 242 -10.03 -2.62 6.33
N PRO A 243 -9.38 -2.42 7.48
CA PRO A 243 -9.47 -3.35 8.60
C PRO A 243 -10.91 -3.45 9.13
N VAL A 244 -11.33 -4.67 9.44
CA VAL A 244 -12.67 -4.92 10.00
C VAL A 244 -12.65 -4.85 11.53
N LYS A 245 -11.51 -5.18 12.16
CA LYS A 245 -11.37 -5.30 13.62
C LYS A 245 -10.81 -4.06 14.32
N LEU A 246 -10.23 -3.14 13.57
CA LEU A 246 -9.53 -1.97 14.10
C LEU A 246 -10.13 -0.67 13.55
N ALA A 247 -11.38 -0.38 13.89
CA ALA A 247 -11.81 1.01 13.97
C ALA A 247 -11.23 1.62 15.26
N GLU A 248 -9.93 1.83 15.33
CA GLU A 248 -9.40 2.78 16.29
C GLU A 248 -9.90 4.15 15.86
N LYS A 249 -10.92 4.64 16.56
CA LYS A 249 -11.33 6.03 16.40
C LYS A 249 -10.12 6.89 16.72
N GLN A 250 -9.76 7.73 15.78
CA GLN A 250 -8.77 8.79 16.05
C GLN A 250 -9.22 9.59 17.29
N ALA A 251 -8.25 10.17 17.99
CA ALA A 251 -8.58 11.08 19.08
C ALA A 251 -9.56 12.14 18.54
N PRO A 252 -10.65 12.42 19.26
CA PRO A 252 -11.63 13.38 18.81
C PRO A 252 -10.93 14.73 18.57
N VAL A 253 -11.03 15.25 17.35
CA VAL A 253 -10.63 16.60 17.03
C VAL A 253 -11.53 17.54 17.82
N GLU A 254 -10.97 18.55 18.49
CA GLU A 254 -11.76 19.58 19.13
C GLU A 254 -12.61 20.29 18.06
N VAL A 255 -13.93 20.09 18.12
CA VAL A 255 -14.90 20.81 17.30
C VAL A 255 -14.98 22.25 17.84
N ASP A 256 -15.05 23.23 16.97
CA ASP A 256 -15.21 24.63 17.39
C ASP A 256 -16.50 24.81 18.21
N GLU A 257 -16.43 25.53 19.34
CA GLU A 257 -17.56 25.69 20.27
C GLU A 257 -18.80 26.32 19.60
N ASP A 258 -18.61 27.14 18.57
CA ASP A 258 -19.67 27.83 17.82
C ASP A 258 -20.08 27.11 16.52
N PHE A 259 -19.59 25.87 16.28
CA PHE A 259 -19.89 25.11 15.06
C PHE A 259 -21.27 24.44 15.17
N ASP A 260 -22.21 24.91 14.38
CA ASP A 260 -23.60 24.45 14.36
C ASP A 260 -23.84 23.15 13.58
N GLY A 261 -22.79 22.63 12.92
CA GLY A 261 -22.79 21.37 12.17
C GLY A 261 -22.78 21.49 10.66
N GLU A 262 -23.03 22.70 10.10
CA GLU A 262 -22.90 22.98 8.66
C GLU A 262 -21.64 23.78 8.37
N SER A 263 -20.82 23.31 7.43
CA SER A 263 -19.56 23.94 7.03
C SER A 263 -19.59 24.37 5.57
N MET A 264 -19.01 25.52 5.27
CA MET A 264 -18.66 25.88 3.90
C MET A 264 -17.29 25.28 3.56
N ILE A 265 -17.29 24.32 2.64
CA ILE A 265 -16.08 23.64 2.17
C ILE A 265 -15.60 24.32 0.90
N THR A 266 -14.32 24.68 0.84
CA THR A 266 -13.64 25.06 -0.40
C THR A 266 -12.63 23.95 -0.73
N VAL A 267 -12.80 23.29 -1.87
CA VAL A 267 -11.85 22.31 -2.42
C VAL A 267 -11.01 23.00 -3.48
N ILE A 268 -9.69 22.92 -3.33
CA ILE A 268 -8.70 23.34 -4.33
C ILE A 268 -8.17 22.11 -5.02
N CYS A 269 -8.27 22.05 -6.35
CA CYS A 269 -7.92 20.88 -7.13
C CYS A 269 -7.62 21.29 -8.58
N ASP A 270 -6.41 21.01 -9.11
CA ASP A 270 -5.96 21.44 -10.45
C ASP A 270 -6.04 22.98 -10.67
N ASP A 271 -5.62 23.77 -9.66
CA ASP A 271 -5.72 25.25 -9.66
C ASP A 271 -7.17 25.78 -9.78
N GLU A 272 -8.19 24.94 -9.62
CA GLU A 272 -9.61 25.33 -9.56
C GLU A 272 -10.12 25.30 -8.11
N GLU A 273 -11.03 26.22 -7.77
CA GLU A 273 -11.68 26.27 -6.46
C GLU A 273 -13.17 26.01 -6.62
N VAL A 274 -13.69 25.04 -5.85
CA VAL A 274 -15.13 24.75 -5.80
C VAL A 274 -15.63 24.85 -4.36
N GLU A 275 -16.71 25.58 -4.15
CA GLU A 275 -17.32 25.80 -2.85
C GLU A 275 -18.69 25.11 -2.75
N PHE A 276 -18.91 24.41 -1.63
CA PHE A 276 -20.20 23.75 -1.31
C PHE A 276 -20.43 23.68 0.19
N ALA A 277 -21.68 23.54 0.59
CA ALA A 277 -22.05 23.29 1.99
C ALA A 277 -22.03 21.81 2.31
N LEU A 278 -21.50 21.45 3.49
CA LEU A 278 -21.44 20.06 3.95
C LEU A 278 -21.76 19.97 5.45
N ASP A 279 -22.71 19.09 5.81
CA ASP A 279 -23.00 18.79 7.20
C ASP A 279 -21.92 17.87 7.79
N LYS A 280 -21.54 18.07 9.05
CA LYS A 280 -20.50 17.29 9.76
C LYS A 280 -20.83 15.81 9.86
N ASP A 281 -22.12 15.45 9.87
CA ASP A 281 -22.63 14.08 9.94
C ASP A 281 -23.04 13.57 8.55
N GLY A 282 -22.78 14.35 7.47
CA GLY A 282 -23.04 14.03 6.07
C GLY A 282 -21.97 13.15 5.42
N ASP A 283 -21.86 13.26 4.09
CA ASP A 283 -20.86 12.56 3.31
C ASP A 283 -19.43 12.99 3.69
N THR A 284 -18.44 12.20 3.27
CA THR A 284 -17.05 12.63 3.39
C THR A 284 -16.75 13.80 2.46
N ILE A 285 -15.73 14.61 2.78
CA ILE A 285 -15.32 15.74 1.91
C ILE A 285 -14.99 15.23 0.49
N LEU A 286 -14.41 14.02 0.34
CA LEU A 286 -14.14 13.41 -0.95
C LEU A 286 -15.43 13.15 -1.74
N ASP A 287 -16.41 12.50 -1.11
CA ASP A 287 -17.65 12.11 -1.80
C ASP A 287 -18.47 13.34 -2.16
N ALA A 288 -18.56 14.32 -1.25
CA ALA A 288 -19.22 15.60 -1.52
C ALA A 288 -18.54 16.38 -2.67
N ALA A 289 -17.20 16.43 -2.72
CA ALA A 289 -16.49 17.08 -3.84
C ALA A 289 -16.76 16.38 -5.18
N MET A 290 -16.85 15.04 -5.17
CA MET A 290 -17.20 14.29 -6.38
C MET A 290 -18.64 14.53 -6.84
N ASP A 291 -19.57 14.74 -5.92
CA ASP A 291 -20.97 15.09 -6.24
C ASP A 291 -21.10 16.49 -6.86
N GLU A 292 -20.12 17.37 -6.59
CA GLU A 292 -19.97 18.68 -7.24
C GLU A 292 -19.09 18.64 -8.51
N ASP A 293 -18.91 17.43 -9.09
CA ASP A 293 -18.17 17.18 -10.34
C ASP A 293 -16.67 17.51 -10.26
N VAL A 294 -16.06 17.60 -9.07
CA VAL A 294 -14.60 17.80 -8.91
C VAL A 294 -13.87 16.47 -9.09
N ASP A 295 -12.91 16.38 -10.02
CA ASP A 295 -12.12 15.14 -10.25
C ASP A 295 -10.98 15.00 -9.22
N VAL A 296 -11.34 14.92 -7.95
CA VAL A 296 -10.39 14.72 -6.86
C VAL A 296 -9.70 13.34 -6.93
N PRO A 297 -8.42 13.24 -6.55
CA PRO A 297 -7.70 11.97 -6.57
C PRO A 297 -8.22 11.00 -5.49
N PHE A 298 -8.53 9.75 -5.87
CA PHE A 298 -8.89 8.70 -4.92
C PHE A 298 -8.61 7.29 -5.46
N SER A 299 -8.62 6.28 -4.57
CA SER A 299 -8.52 4.87 -4.95
C SER A 299 -9.30 3.95 -4.01
N CYS A 300 -8.83 3.72 -2.77
CA CYS A 300 -9.39 2.69 -1.87
C CYS A 300 -10.70 3.09 -1.20
N LYS A 301 -10.94 4.39 -0.96
CA LYS A 301 -12.02 4.95 -0.13
C LYS A 301 -12.16 4.29 1.25
N GLY A 302 -11.05 3.77 1.81
CA GLY A 302 -11.04 2.97 3.05
C GLY A 302 -9.85 3.23 3.95
N ALA A 303 -9.25 4.40 3.91
CA ALA A 303 -8.15 4.86 4.78
C ALA A 303 -6.81 4.10 4.65
N VAL A 304 -6.64 3.17 3.69
CA VAL A 304 -5.44 2.32 3.56
C VAL A 304 -4.46 2.77 2.47
N CYS A 305 -4.80 3.80 1.69
CA CYS A 305 -3.91 4.41 0.71
C CYS A 305 -3.86 5.93 0.92
N CYS A 306 -2.82 6.56 0.37
CA CYS A 306 -2.65 8.02 0.45
C CYS A 306 -3.17 8.75 -0.80
N THR A 307 -3.91 8.09 -1.72
CA THR A 307 -4.30 8.69 -3.00
C THR A 307 -5.23 9.90 -2.84
N CYS A 308 -6.08 9.92 -1.80
CA CYS A 308 -6.95 11.04 -1.47
C CYS A 308 -6.36 11.96 -0.38
N LYS A 309 -5.03 11.96 -0.23
CA LYS A 309 -4.35 12.85 0.71
C LYS A 309 -4.50 14.30 0.24
N ALA A 310 -4.95 15.15 1.15
CA ALA A 310 -5.10 16.58 0.91
C ALA A 310 -4.67 17.37 2.15
N LYS A 311 -4.34 18.63 1.99
CA LYS A 311 -3.90 19.51 3.08
C LYS A 311 -5.04 20.39 3.53
N VAL A 312 -5.31 20.44 4.84
CA VAL A 312 -6.19 21.43 5.44
C VAL A 312 -5.46 22.75 5.52
N VAL A 313 -5.88 23.73 4.71
CA VAL A 313 -5.29 25.07 4.63
C VAL A 313 -5.94 25.99 5.64
N GLU A 314 -7.25 25.87 5.85
CA GLU A 314 -8.04 26.64 6.82
C GLU A 314 -9.09 25.75 7.46
N GLY A 315 -9.41 26.00 8.72
CA GLY A 315 -10.44 25.29 9.46
C GLY A 315 -9.96 24.02 10.14
N LYS A 316 -10.92 23.19 10.55
CA LYS A 316 -10.69 21.91 11.23
C LYS A 316 -11.45 20.79 10.55
N VAL A 317 -10.82 19.62 10.53
CA VAL A 317 -11.35 18.39 9.92
C VAL A 317 -11.10 17.22 10.87
N SER A 318 -12.09 16.33 11.02
CA SER A 318 -11.95 15.06 11.69
C SER A 318 -11.87 13.93 10.66
N MET A 319 -11.17 12.85 10.97
CA MET A 319 -11.13 11.63 10.15
C MET A 319 -11.73 10.46 10.91
N ASP A 320 -12.55 9.64 10.24
CA ASP A 320 -13.10 8.41 10.83
C ASP A 320 -12.01 7.36 11.07
N ALA A 321 -11.05 7.28 10.16
CA ALA A 321 -9.93 6.34 10.22
C ALA A 321 -8.70 6.88 9.49
N ASN A 322 -7.51 6.46 9.94
CA ASN A 322 -6.24 6.67 9.24
C ASN A 322 -5.32 5.47 9.44
N TYR A 323 -4.98 4.78 8.34
CA TYR A 323 -4.02 3.67 8.34
C TYR A 323 -2.85 3.92 7.37
N ALA A 324 -2.86 5.08 6.69
CA ALA A 324 -1.93 5.36 5.60
C ALA A 324 -1.04 6.60 5.83
N LEU A 325 -1.55 7.65 6.51
CA LEU A 325 -0.75 8.81 6.86
C LEU A 325 0.06 8.56 8.14
N SER A 326 1.28 9.07 8.16
CA SER A 326 2.10 9.10 9.37
C SER A 326 1.58 10.14 10.36
N GLU A 327 2.01 10.03 11.64
CA GLU A 327 1.71 11.04 12.67
C GLU A 327 2.27 12.41 12.30
N GLU A 328 3.42 12.47 11.63
CA GLU A 328 4.04 13.70 11.14
C GLU A 328 3.17 14.37 10.06
N GLU A 329 2.68 13.60 9.07
CA GLU A 329 1.79 14.12 8.04
C GLU A 329 0.48 14.67 8.63
N VAL A 330 -0.11 13.96 9.60
CA VAL A 330 -1.31 14.44 10.29
C VAL A 330 -1.02 15.72 11.09
N ALA A 331 0.12 15.80 11.77
CA ALA A 331 0.54 17.00 12.50
C ALA A 331 0.81 18.18 11.57
N ASP A 332 1.26 17.91 10.34
CA ASP A 332 1.44 18.93 9.28
C ASP A 332 0.13 19.36 8.60
N GLY A 333 -1.02 18.81 9.03
CA GLY A 333 -2.35 19.18 8.56
C GLY A 333 -2.83 18.39 7.34
N PHE A 334 -2.19 17.24 7.00
CA PHE A 334 -2.71 16.35 5.96
C PHE A 334 -3.82 15.44 6.48
N VAL A 335 -4.80 15.20 5.63
CA VAL A 335 -5.94 14.32 5.89
C VAL A 335 -6.17 13.37 4.72
N LEU A 336 -6.89 12.28 4.99
CA LEU A 336 -7.45 11.41 3.96
C LEU A 336 -8.88 11.88 3.67
N ALA A 337 -9.10 12.57 2.56
CA ALA A 337 -10.39 13.19 2.24
C ALA A 337 -11.56 12.18 2.21
N CYS A 338 -11.30 10.91 1.91
CA CYS A 338 -12.29 9.82 1.94
C CYS A 338 -12.74 9.40 3.35
N GLN A 339 -12.19 10.00 4.39
CA GLN A 339 -12.53 9.78 5.80
C GLN A 339 -12.76 11.09 6.53
N ALA A 340 -12.67 12.21 5.81
CA ALA A 340 -12.62 13.55 6.37
C ALA A 340 -14.03 14.15 6.45
N HIS A 341 -14.38 14.69 7.63
CA HIS A 341 -15.60 15.42 7.91
C HIS A 341 -15.27 16.78 8.51
N PRO A 342 -16.05 17.86 8.23
CA PRO A 342 -15.77 19.16 8.78
C PRO A 342 -15.97 19.21 10.30
N ALA A 343 -15.11 19.98 10.97
CA ALA A 343 -15.16 20.24 12.42
C ALA A 343 -15.14 21.74 12.76
N SER A 344 -15.32 22.60 11.75
CA SER A 344 -15.46 24.07 11.87
C SER A 344 -16.39 24.60 10.78
N ALA A 345 -16.92 25.82 10.95
CA ALA A 345 -17.89 26.46 10.04
C ALA A 345 -17.31 26.73 8.63
N LYS A 346 -15.98 26.78 8.48
CA LYS A 346 -15.29 26.93 7.20
C LYS A 346 -14.11 25.96 7.15
N VAL A 347 -13.96 25.28 6.02
CA VAL A 347 -12.80 24.40 5.73
C VAL A 347 -12.30 24.69 4.33
N ILE A 348 -11.00 24.90 4.18
CA ILE A 348 -10.31 24.93 2.89
C ILE A 348 -9.39 23.74 2.84
N ILE A 349 -9.57 22.89 1.83
CA ILE A 349 -8.78 21.69 1.62
C ILE A 349 -8.15 21.70 0.23
N ASP A 350 -6.86 21.41 0.17
CA ASP A 350 -6.02 21.54 -1.01
C ASP A 350 -5.45 20.18 -1.40
N PHE A 351 -5.71 19.75 -2.64
CA PHE A 351 -5.23 18.52 -3.24
C PHE A 351 -3.99 18.71 -4.14
N ASP A 352 -3.52 19.94 -4.38
CA ASP A 352 -2.40 20.27 -5.28
C ASP A 352 -1.00 20.02 -4.71
#